data_3a385a9701a3d5b426c94697f3c0e8d6
#
_entry.id   3a385a9701a3d5b426c94697f3c0e8d6
#
_cell.length_a   1.000
_cell.length_b   1.000
_cell.length_c   1.000
_cell.angle_alpha   90.00
_cell.angle_beta   90.00
_cell.angle_gamma   90.00
#
_symmetry.space_group_name_H-M   'P 1'
#
loop_
_entity.id
_entity.type
_entity.pdbx_description
1 polymer ?
#
loop_
_entity_poly.entity_id
_entity_poly.type
_entity_poly.pdbx_seq_one_letter_code
_entity_poly.pdbx_strand_id
1 'polypeptide(L)'
;MSVDSPNLEGLDSWAFVPRKVDKPWGYELIWAESEHYVGKVLFVKAGESLSLQFHRVKDESWLVQQGRAKLELGSAGEAMLKEEVIGTGASFRFRPGTVHRVTALEDTTILEVSTNHLDDVVRLEDRYGREGTASP
;
A
#
# COMPACT_ATOMS: atom_id res chain seq x y z
N MET A 1 28.47 -4.10 19.28
CA MET A 1 27.42 -4.73 18.46
C MET A 1 28.07 -5.57 17.38
N SER A 2 27.71 -6.82 17.28
CA SER A 2 28.22 -7.66 16.20
C SER A 2 27.19 -7.76 15.09
N VAL A 3 27.67 -7.87 13.88
CA VAL A 3 26.87 -8.01 12.68
C VAL A 3 27.36 -9.25 11.94
N ASP A 4 26.44 -10.07 11.47
CA ASP A 4 26.81 -11.22 10.69
C ASP A 4 27.50 -10.80 9.40
N SER A 5 28.55 -11.52 9.03
CA SER A 5 29.23 -11.25 7.76
C SER A 5 28.33 -11.66 6.61
N PRO A 6 28.15 -10.78 5.60
CA PRO A 6 27.34 -11.14 4.45
C PRO A 6 28.03 -12.19 3.59
N ASN A 7 27.22 -12.98 2.89
CA ASN A 7 27.73 -13.91 1.89
C ASN A 7 27.98 -13.13 0.59
N LEU A 8 29.22 -13.02 0.20
CA LEU A 8 29.65 -12.25 -0.98
C LEU A 8 29.94 -13.12 -2.20
N GLU A 9 29.69 -14.43 -2.15
CA GLU A 9 30.05 -15.35 -3.21
C GLU A 9 29.25 -15.18 -4.49
N GLY A 10 28.11 -14.52 -4.45
CA GLY A 10 27.31 -14.29 -5.65
C GLY A 10 26.15 -13.38 -5.39
N LEU A 11 25.66 -12.74 -6.45
CA LEU A 11 24.52 -11.84 -6.34
C LEU A 11 23.21 -12.57 -5.99
N ASP A 12 23.10 -13.85 -6.35
CA ASP A 12 21.91 -14.64 -6.06
C ASP A 12 21.64 -14.75 -4.55
N SER A 13 22.70 -14.74 -3.73
CA SER A 13 22.54 -14.80 -2.28
C SER A 13 22.00 -13.50 -1.68
N TRP A 14 21.98 -12.42 -2.45
CA TRP A 14 21.49 -11.10 -2.07
C TRP A 14 20.14 -10.78 -2.73
N ALA A 15 19.80 -11.53 -3.76
CA ALA A 15 18.64 -11.21 -4.58
C ALA A 15 17.34 -11.51 -3.87
N PHE A 16 16.36 -10.65 -4.08
CA PHE A 16 14.96 -10.88 -3.74
C PHE A 16 14.18 -10.96 -5.05
N VAL A 17 13.33 -11.98 -5.19
CA VAL A 17 12.51 -12.14 -6.39
C VAL A 17 11.18 -11.41 -6.16
N PRO A 18 10.91 -10.31 -6.87
CA PRO A 18 9.66 -9.60 -6.69
C PRO A 18 8.44 -10.47 -7.01
N ARG A 19 7.36 -10.28 -6.26
CA ARG A 19 6.10 -10.98 -6.47
C ARG A 19 5.05 -10.00 -6.95
N LYS A 20 4.45 -10.30 -8.11
CA LYS A 20 3.34 -9.51 -8.64
C LYS A 20 2.02 -10.15 -8.19
N VAL A 21 1.15 -9.35 -7.61
CA VAL A 21 -0.18 -9.76 -7.18
C VAL A 21 -1.20 -8.92 -7.95
N ASP A 22 -1.98 -9.56 -8.80
CA ASP A 22 -3.01 -8.88 -9.55
C ASP A 22 -4.17 -8.50 -8.63
N LYS A 23 -4.69 -7.30 -8.83
CA LYS A 23 -5.79 -6.73 -8.07
C LYS A 23 -6.88 -6.25 -9.03
N PRO A 24 -8.15 -6.16 -8.58
CA PRO A 24 -9.21 -5.63 -9.45
C PRO A 24 -8.92 -4.23 -10.00
N TRP A 25 -8.16 -3.43 -9.26
CA TRP A 25 -7.83 -2.05 -9.60
C TRP A 25 -6.49 -1.89 -10.34
N GLY A 26 -5.72 -2.94 -10.49
CA GLY A 26 -4.39 -2.91 -11.10
C GLY A 26 -3.51 -4.03 -10.58
N TYR A 27 -2.39 -3.69 -9.92
CA TYR A 27 -1.53 -4.71 -9.33
C TYR A 27 -0.67 -4.14 -8.20
N GLU A 28 -0.15 -5.05 -7.38
CA GLU A 28 0.92 -4.79 -6.44
C GLU A 28 2.16 -5.54 -6.89
N LEU A 29 3.32 -4.90 -6.79
CA LEU A 29 4.60 -5.56 -6.96
C LEU A 29 5.34 -5.48 -5.62
N ILE A 30 5.50 -6.62 -4.94
CA ILE A 30 6.23 -6.70 -3.69
C ILE A 30 7.69 -6.91 -4.04
N TRP A 31 8.51 -5.89 -3.84
CA TRP A 31 9.92 -5.90 -4.25
C TRP A 31 10.89 -5.98 -3.06
N ALA A 32 10.40 -5.85 -1.84
CA ALA A 32 11.19 -5.99 -0.62
C ALA A 32 10.33 -6.59 0.47
N GLU A 33 10.88 -7.53 1.21
CA GLU A 33 10.18 -8.17 2.32
C GLU A 33 11.18 -8.73 3.31
N SER A 34 10.98 -8.40 4.57
CA SER A 34 11.71 -8.98 5.70
C SER A 34 10.73 -9.14 6.85
N GLU A 35 11.19 -9.67 7.98
CA GLU A 35 10.33 -9.76 9.16
C GLU A 35 9.90 -8.39 9.71
N HIS A 36 10.59 -7.30 9.31
CA HIS A 36 10.36 -5.96 9.83
C HIS A 36 9.65 -5.03 8.85
N TYR A 37 9.78 -5.24 7.55
CA TYR A 37 9.26 -4.30 6.56
C TYR A 37 8.82 -4.98 5.27
N VAL A 38 8.00 -4.25 4.53
CA VAL A 38 7.59 -4.61 3.17
C VAL A 38 7.72 -3.37 2.29
N GLY A 39 8.23 -3.55 1.08
CA GLY A 39 8.24 -2.53 0.04
C GLY A 39 7.40 -2.99 -1.13
N LYS A 40 6.48 -2.13 -1.60
CA LYS A 40 5.59 -2.42 -2.72
C LYS A 40 5.56 -1.29 -3.71
N VAL A 41 5.25 -1.64 -4.94
CA VAL A 41 4.72 -0.71 -5.94
C VAL A 41 3.25 -1.03 -6.12
N LEU A 42 2.38 -0.03 -6.00
CA LEU A 42 0.96 -0.15 -6.31
C LEU A 42 0.71 0.56 -7.63
N PHE A 43 0.14 -0.15 -8.59
CA PHE A 43 -0.32 0.46 -9.84
C PHE A 43 -1.84 0.45 -9.86
N VAL A 44 -2.45 1.64 -9.93
CA VAL A 44 -3.90 1.82 -9.94
C VAL A 44 -4.30 2.41 -11.29
N LYS A 45 -5.10 1.68 -12.04
CA LYS A 45 -5.57 2.13 -13.35
C LYS A 45 -6.52 3.32 -13.19
N ALA A 46 -6.46 4.23 -14.16
CA ALA A 46 -7.37 5.37 -14.23
C ALA A 46 -8.83 4.92 -14.06
N GLY A 47 -9.55 5.58 -13.16
CA GLY A 47 -10.93 5.27 -12.86
C GLY A 47 -11.14 4.16 -11.84
N GLU A 48 -10.11 3.41 -11.49
CA GLU A 48 -10.20 2.34 -10.51
C GLU A 48 -9.87 2.85 -9.11
N SER A 49 -10.28 2.07 -8.10
CA SER A 49 -10.20 2.47 -6.70
C SER A 49 -9.78 1.32 -5.82
N LEU A 50 -8.93 1.59 -4.84
CA LEU A 50 -8.74 0.67 -3.72
C LEU A 50 -10.00 0.66 -2.85
N SER A 51 -10.09 -0.29 -1.92
CA SER A 51 -11.16 -0.29 -0.92
C SER A 51 -11.01 0.88 0.05
N LEU A 52 -12.11 1.29 0.66
CA LEU A 52 -12.07 2.13 1.85
C LEU A 52 -11.70 1.22 3.00
N GLN A 53 -10.53 1.44 3.59
CA GLN A 53 -9.91 0.46 4.50
C GLN A 53 -9.13 1.13 5.61
N PHE A 54 -8.86 0.34 6.65
CA PHE A 54 -7.86 0.68 7.66
C PHE A 54 -7.10 -0.57 8.08
N HIS A 55 -6.01 -0.37 8.79
CA HIS A 55 -5.19 -1.44 9.35
C HIS A 55 -5.16 -1.30 10.86
N ARG A 56 -5.16 -2.42 11.58
CA ARG A 56 -5.15 -2.40 13.05
C ARG A 56 -3.76 -2.21 13.62
N VAL A 57 -2.75 -2.78 12.98
CA VAL A 57 -1.36 -2.79 13.44
C VAL A 57 -0.41 -2.22 12.40
N LYS A 58 -0.67 -2.49 11.12
CA LYS A 58 0.18 -2.08 10.01
C LYS A 58 0.33 -0.56 9.96
N ASP A 59 1.57 -0.13 9.92
CA ASP A 59 1.98 1.27 9.73
C ASP A 59 2.57 1.36 8.33
N GLU A 60 2.11 2.29 7.51
CA GLU A 60 2.56 2.41 6.14
C GLU A 60 2.75 3.85 5.70
N SER A 61 3.65 4.05 4.74
CA SER A 61 3.85 5.32 4.08
C SER A 61 3.78 5.14 2.58
N TRP A 62 3.19 6.12 1.90
CA TRP A 62 3.03 6.15 0.46
C TRP A 62 3.71 7.36 -0.13
N LEU A 63 4.32 7.17 -1.29
CA LEU A 63 4.79 8.24 -2.17
C LEU A 63 4.11 8.07 -3.52
N VAL A 64 3.41 9.08 -3.99
CA VAL A 64 2.89 9.09 -5.36
C VAL A 64 4.07 9.34 -6.29
N GLN A 65 4.49 8.30 -7.00
CA GLN A 65 5.63 8.36 -7.89
C GLN A 65 5.23 8.97 -9.24
N GLN A 66 4.03 8.65 -9.69
CA GLN A 66 3.48 9.19 -10.94
C GLN A 66 1.96 9.12 -10.92
N GLY A 67 1.31 10.13 -11.48
CA GLY A 67 -0.12 10.13 -11.67
C GLY A 67 -0.84 11.15 -10.80
N ARG A 68 -2.16 10.98 -10.73
CA ARG A 68 -3.04 11.86 -9.99
C ARG A 68 -4.25 11.05 -9.48
N ALA A 69 -4.62 11.28 -8.24
CA ALA A 69 -5.66 10.49 -7.59
C ALA A 69 -6.42 11.32 -6.56
N LYS A 70 -7.61 10.84 -6.21
CA LYS A 70 -8.39 11.37 -5.09
C LYS A 70 -8.08 10.50 -3.87
N LEU A 71 -7.64 11.13 -2.79
CA LEU A 71 -7.44 10.48 -1.49
C LEU A 71 -8.57 10.86 -0.56
N GLU A 72 -9.21 9.84 0.02
CA GLU A 72 -10.16 9.99 1.12
C GLU A 72 -9.48 9.54 2.41
N LEU A 73 -9.61 10.31 3.47
CA LEU A 73 -8.82 10.14 4.69
C LEU A 73 -9.64 10.49 5.93
N GLY A 74 -9.51 9.69 6.98
CA GLY A 74 -10.17 9.97 8.26
C GLY A 74 -9.89 8.90 9.30
N SER A 75 -10.71 8.88 10.34
CA SER A 75 -10.68 7.87 11.39
C SER A 75 -11.92 7.01 11.33
N ALA A 76 -11.82 5.78 11.80
CA ALA A 76 -12.97 4.89 11.89
C ALA A 76 -14.08 5.54 12.76
N GLY A 77 -15.31 5.53 12.26
CA GLY A 77 -16.44 6.13 12.95
C GLY A 77 -16.71 7.60 12.62
N GLU A 78 -15.85 8.25 11.84
CA GLU A 78 -16.14 9.61 11.38
C GLU A 78 -17.28 9.61 10.38
N ALA A 79 -18.19 10.60 10.51
CA ALA A 79 -19.32 10.74 9.61
C ALA A 79 -18.89 11.20 8.21
N MET A 80 -17.81 11.96 8.12
CA MET A 80 -17.29 12.47 6.84
C MET A 80 -15.79 12.30 6.79
N LEU A 81 -15.32 11.80 5.64
CA LEU A 81 -13.90 11.72 5.34
C LEU A 81 -13.44 12.99 4.64
N LYS A 82 -12.19 13.36 4.89
CA LYS A 82 -11.55 14.45 4.16
C LYS A 82 -11.15 13.94 2.78
N GLU A 83 -11.41 14.73 1.75
CA GLU A 83 -11.02 14.39 0.37
C GLU A 83 -10.02 15.40 -0.15
N GLU A 84 -8.99 14.92 -0.82
CA GLU A 84 -8.01 15.75 -1.50
C GLU A 84 -7.56 15.09 -2.80
N VAL A 85 -7.29 15.92 -3.80
CA VAL A 85 -6.61 15.45 -5.03
C VAL A 85 -5.12 15.52 -4.77
N ILE A 86 -4.44 14.41 -4.99
CA ILE A 86 -3.02 14.26 -4.79
C ILE A 86 -2.34 13.92 -6.11
N GLY A 87 -1.08 14.31 -6.25
CA GLY A 87 -0.31 14.09 -7.46
C GLY A 87 1.13 13.69 -7.19
N THR A 88 1.90 13.58 -8.24
CA THR A 88 3.31 13.19 -8.19
C THR A 88 4.09 13.97 -7.14
N GLY A 89 4.80 13.27 -6.29
CA GLY A 89 5.60 13.84 -5.21
C GLY A 89 4.88 13.93 -3.87
N ALA A 90 3.56 13.73 -3.82
CA ALA A 90 2.83 13.72 -2.57
C ALA A 90 3.19 12.47 -1.73
N SER A 91 3.38 12.67 -0.44
CA SER A 91 3.80 11.60 0.47
C SER A 91 2.96 11.65 1.73
N PHE A 92 2.54 10.49 2.20
CA PHE A 92 1.64 10.35 3.35
C PHE A 92 2.06 9.16 4.22
N ARG A 93 1.83 9.30 5.53
CA ARG A 93 1.92 8.18 6.45
C ARG A 93 0.52 7.86 6.98
N PHE A 94 0.14 6.60 6.86
CA PHE A 94 -1.11 6.09 7.42
C PHE A 94 -0.79 5.25 8.65
N ARG A 95 -0.98 5.86 9.83
CA ARG A 95 -0.82 5.15 11.10
C ARG A 95 -1.93 4.11 11.26
N PRO A 96 -1.73 3.09 12.10
CA PRO A 96 -2.80 2.15 12.42
C PRO A 96 -4.10 2.88 12.81
N GLY A 97 -5.22 2.41 12.30
CA GLY A 97 -6.53 3.03 12.53
C GLY A 97 -6.92 4.13 11.55
N THR A 98 -6.02 4.56 10.69
CA THR A 98 -6.33 5.58 9.68
C THR A 98 -7.17 4.97 8.55
N VAL A 99 -8.38 5.48 8.37
CA VAL A 99 -9.24 5.08 7.26
C VAL A 99 -8.82 5.84 6.01
N HIS A 100 -8.60 5.12 4.92
CA HIS A 100 -8.13 5.73 3.69
C HIS A 100 -8.62 4.96 2.46
N ARG A 101 -8.78 5.68 1.36
CA ARG A 101 -9.05 5.13 0.02
C ARG A 101 -8.46 6.05 -1.03
N VAL A 102 -7.84 5.46 -2.03
CA VAL A 102 -7.38 6.18 -3.22
C VAL A 102 -8.19 5.73 -4.42
N THR A 103 -8.59 6.71 -5.24
CA THR A 103 -9.26 6.50 -6.53
C THR A 103 -8.42 7.19 -7.58
N ALA A 104 -7.92 6.44 -8.56
CA ALA A 104 -7.06 7.00 -9.58
C ALA A 104 -7.86 7.87 -10.56
N LEU A 105 -7.43 9.10 -10.77
CA LEU A 105 -7.97 10.00 -11.79
C LEU A 105 -7.27 9.79 -13.13
N GLU A 106 -6.04 9.34 -13.09
CA GLU A 106 -5.26 8.85 -14.22
C GLU A 106 -4.44 7.66 -13.73
N ASP A 107 -3.77 6.93 -14.61
CA ASP A 107 -2.92 5.82 -14.19
C ASP A 107 -1.93 6.32 -13.14
N THR A 108 -1.92 5.69 -11.97
CA THR A 108 -1.17 6.17 -10.82
C THR A 108 -0.28 5.06 -10.27
N THR A 109 0.98 5.40 -10.03
CA THR A 109 1.96 4.53 -9.41
C THR A 109 2.31 5.08 -8.03
N ILE A 110 2.15 4.23 -7.02
CA ILE A 110 2.42 4.57 -5.62
C ILE A 110 3.51 3.65 -5.10
N LEU A 111 4.50 4.21 -4.43
CA LEU A 111 5.50 3.44 -3.70
C LEU A 111 5.07 3.34 -2.26
N GLU A 112 5.01 2.12 -1.75
CA GLU A 112 4.64 1.85 -0.36
C GLU A 112 5.80 1.23 0.39
N VAL A 113 6.04 1.70 1.61
CA VAL A 113 6.83 1.00 2.61
C VAL A 113 5.95 0.79 3.83
N SER A 114 6.02 -0.38 4.43
CA SER A 114 5.18 -0.71 5.57
C SER A 114 5.83 -1.71 6.50
N THR A 115 5.29 -1.81 7.71
CA THR A 115 5.59 -2.94 8.58
C THR A 115 5.03 -4.22 7.97
N ASN A 116 5.61 -5.37 8.31
CA ASN A 116 5.19 -6.64 7.71
C ASN A 116 3.93 -7.18 8.40
N HIS A 117 2.76 -6.68 7.96
CA HIS A 117 1.44 -7.11 8.40
C HIS A 117 0.53 -7.21 7.17
N LEU A 118 0.90 -8.07 6.22
CA LEU A 118 0.25 -8.16 4.91
C LEU A 118 -1.24 -8.54 4.99
N ASP A 119 -1.62 -9.31 6.01
CA ASP A 119 -3.01 -9.77 6.19
C ASP A 119 -3.87 -8.80 7.00
N ASP A 120 -3.28 -7.73 7.50
CA ASP A 120 -3.96 -6.78 8.37
C ASP A 120 -4.69 -5.72 7.55
N VAL A 121 -5.87 -6.06 7.08
CA VAL A 121 -6.73 -5.12 6.38
C VAL A 121 -8.20 -5.33 6.77
N VAL A 122 -8.89 -4.22 7.07
CA VAL A 122 -10.34 -4.19 7.25
C VAL A 122 -10.92 -3.31 6.15
N ARG A 123 -11.68 -3.92 5.25
CA ARG A 123 -12.33 -3.21 4.16
C ARG A 123 -13.75 -2.82 4.55
N LEU A 124 -13.99 -1.52 4.63
CA LEU A 124 -15.30 -0.96 5.01
C LEU A 124 -16.23 -0.87 3.80
N GLU A 125 -15.68 -0.48 2.66
CA GLU A 125 -16.38 -0.42 1.37
C GLU A 125 -15.41 -0.88 0.29
N ASP A 126 -15.93 -1.62 -0.66
CA ASP A 126 -15.12 -2.08 -1.78
C ASP A 126 -15.99 -2.20 -3.03
N ARG A 127 -15.60 -1.51 -4.07
CA ARG A 127 -16.27 -1.51 -5.38
C ARG A 127 -16.34 -2.91 -6.00
N TYR A 128 -15.46 -3.82 -5.58
CA TYR A 128 -15.31 -5.17 -6.14
C TYR A 128 -15.85 -6.28 -5.22
N GLY A 129 -16.56 -5.90 -4.14
CA GLY A 129 -17.26 -6.84 -3.27
C GLY A 129 -16.39 -7.58 -2.26
N ARG A 130 -15.24 -7.02 -1.87
CA ARG A 130 -14.30 -7.66 -0.94
C ARG A 130 -14.40 -7.14 0.49
N GLU A 131 -15.54 -6.55 0.90
CA GLU A 131 -15.70 -5.99 2.25
C GLU A 131 -15.39 -7.02 3.33
N GLY A 132 -14.93 -6.53 4.47
CA GLY A 132 -14.57 -7.33 5.63
C GLY A 132 -13.07 -7.45 5.81
N THR A 133 -12.64 -8.45 6.57
CA THR A 133 -11.22 -8.74 6.76
C THR A 133 -10.80 -9.77 5.72
N ALA A 134 -9.65 -9.55 5.10
CA ALA A 134 -9.15 -10.45 4.07
C ALA A 134 -7.65 -10.37 3.95
N SER A 135 -7.08 -11.41 3.35
CA SER A 135 -5.69 -11.39 2.91
C SER A 135 -5.50 -10.41 1.77
N PRO A 136 -4.32 -9.86 1.63
CA PRO A 136 -3.99 -8.93 0.56
C PRO A 136 -4.04 -9.57 -0.83
#